data_dc5bfc1f74d9974e415aa2f101772099
#
_entry.id   dc5bfc1f74d9974e415aa2f101772099
#
_cell.length_a   1.000
_cell.length_b   1.000
_cell.length_c   1.000
_cell.angle_alpha   90.00
_cell.angle_beta   90.00
_cell.angle_gamma   90.00
#
_symmetry.space_group_name_H-M   'P 1'
#
loop_
_entity.id
_entity.type
_entity.pdbx_description
1 polymer ?
#
loop_
_entity_poly.entity_id
_entity_poly.type
_entity_poly.pdbx_seq_one_letter_code
_entity_poly.pdbx_strand_id
1 'polypeptide(L)'
;MRGTLILIEGLDRSGKSTQGEILAGKLNAELVKFPDRSTPIGQIINQYLTDKSFSLPDQAAHLLFSANRWELASKLTELLRSGKNVVMDRYIYSGIAYSLAKKGAEMDSYDWLYGPDRGLPKPDLTLFLTISLEELSNRKGYGEERYEQIEFQKKVKACFLNILDSSDPSIAIVDVDGLPIDQVTTKLWAEIEKRDLHNPIDREVEYFV
;
A
#
# COMPACT_ATOMS: atom_id res chain seq x y z
N MET A 1 -23.02 6.16 -10.23
CA MET A 1 -22.24 6.13 -8.96
C MET A 1 -21.36 4.91 -8.97
N ARG A 2 -20.12 5.02 -8.54
CA ARG A 2 -19.17 3.93 -8.41
C ARG A 2 -18.81 3.62 -6.95
N GLY A 3 -18.16 2.49 -6.72
CA GLY A 3 -17.57 2.18 -5.43
C GLY A 3 -16.35 3.05 -5.12
N THR A 4 -15.94 3.08 -3.84
CA THR A 4 -14.76 3.78 -3.34
C THR A 4 -13.52 2.89 -3.36
N LEU A 5 -12.36 3.49 -3.56
CA LEU A 5 -11.05 2.84 -3.50
C LEU A 5 -10.25 3.41 -2.31
N ILE A 6 -10.14 2.64 -1.24
CA ILE A 6 -9.36 3.00 -0.04
C ILE A 6 -8.07 2.22 -0.02
N LEU A 7 -6.95 2.91 0.05
CA LEU A 7 -5.63 2.30 0.18
C LEU A 7 -5.11 2.44 1.61
N ILE A 8 -4.55 1.36 2.15
CA ILE A 8 -3.82 1.35 3.42
C ILE A 8 -2.35 1.10 3.13
N GLU A 9 -1.50 2.05 3.51
CA GLU A 9 -0.04 1.98 3.37
C GLU A 9 0.65 2.05 4.73
N GLY A 10 1.88 1.65 4.80
CA GLY A 10 2.70 1.69 6.02
C GLY A 10 3.80 0.64 6.03
N LEU A 11 4.64 0.67 7.05
CA LEU A 11 5.74 -0.27 7.24
C LEU A 11 5.25 -1.71 7.42
N ASP A 12 6.15 -2.69 7.27
CA ASP A 12 5.85 -4.07 7.64
C ASP A 12 5.43 -4.14 9.11
N ARG A 13 4.43 -4.97 9.41
CA ARG A 13 3.88 -5.13 10.78
C ARG A 13 3.21 -3.88 11.39
N SER A 14 2.92 -2.83 10.62
CA SER A 14 2.21 -1.64 11.13
C SER A 14 0.72 -1.85 11.43
N GLY A 15 0.16 -3.02 11.13
CA GLY A 15 -1.25 -3.33 11.37
C GLY A 15 -2.18 -3.18 10.16
N LYS A 16 -1.62 -2.91 8.98
CA LYS A 16 -2.39 -2.72 7.73
C LYS A 16 -3.36 -3.85 7.43
N SER A 17 -2.90 -5.10 7.48
CA SER A 17 -3.74 -6.25 7.12
C SER A 17 -4.93 -6.42 8.05
N THR A 18 -4.72 -6.24 9.36
CA THR A 18 -5.81 -6.26 10.35
C THR A 18 -6.82 -5.16 10.08
N GLN A 19 -6.36 -3.93 9.85
CA GLN A 19 -7.23 -2.80 9.56
C GLN A 19 -7.91 -2.94 8.20
N GLY A 20 -7.21 -3.50 7.22
CA GLY A 20 -7.77 -3.80 5.90
C GLY A 20 -8.98 -4.75 5.98
N GLU A 21 -8.87 -5.82 6.76
CA GLU A 21 -9.97 -6.76 6.98
C GLU A 21 -11.16 -6.11 7.71
N ILE A 22 -10.89 -5.30 8.74
CA ILE A 22 -11.93 -4.60 9.49
C ILE A 22 -12.64 -3.56 8.58
N LEU A 23 -11.89 -2.73 7.87
CA LEU A 23 -12.46 -1.69 7.01
C LEU A 23 -13.21 -2.30 5.81
N ALA A 24 -12.70 -3.39 5.22
CA ALA A 24 -13.39 -4.11 4.17
C ALA A 24 -14.76 -4.64 4.65
N GLY A 25 -14.82 -5.19 5.85
CA GLY A 25 -16.08 -5.61 6.46
C GLY A 25 -17.06 -4.45 6.69
N LYS A 26 -16.56 -3.32 7.25
CA LYS A 26 -17.41 -2.14 7.51
C LYS A 26 -17.95 -1.48 6.23
N LEU A 27 -17.17 -1.47 5.15
CA LEU A 27 -17.53 -0.88 3.86
C LEU A 27 -18.24 -1.86 2.92
N ASN A 28 -18.44 -3.12 3.33
CA ASN A 28 -18.85 -4.20 2.44
C ASN A 28 -17.99 -4.22 1.15
N ALA A 29 -16.69 -4.08 1.30
CA ALA A 29 -15.71 -3.93 0.23
C ALA A 29 -15.02 -5.26 -0.12
N GLU A 30 -14.50 -5.34 -1.34
CA GLU A 30 -13.49 -6.34 -1.71
C GLU A 30 -12.15 -5.95 -1.10
N LEU A 31 -11.48 -6.90 -0.42
CA LEU A 31 -10.13 -6.70 0.08
C LEU A 31 -9.10 -7.21 -0.94
N VAL A 32 -8.21 -6.34 -1.38
CA VAL A 32 -7.11 -6.66 -2.31
C VAL A 32 -5.79 -6.39 -1.60
N LYS A 33 -4.87 -7.36 -1.64
CA LYS A 33 -3.54 -7.23 -1.01
C LYS A 33 -2.46 -7.29 -2.08
N PHE A 34 -1.47 -6.40 -2.00
CA PHE A 34 -0.29 -6.42 -2.86
C PHE A 34 0.98 -6.66 -2.04
N PRO A 35 1.95 -7.45 -2.57
CA PRO A 35 1.79 -8.20 -3.81
C PRO A 35 0.74 -9.31 -3.66
N ASP A 36 -0.06 -9.55 -4.70
CA ASP A 36 -0.92 -10.73 -4.77
C ASP A 36 -0.06 -11.94 -5.15
N ARG A 37 0.28 -12.74 -4.15
CA ARG A 37 1.20 -13.89 -4.28
C ARG A 37 0.55 -15.10 -4.97
N SER A 38 -0.76 -15.05 -5.26
CA SER A 38 -1.49 -16.14 -5.93
C SER A 38 -1.34 -16.10 -7.46
N THR A 39 -1.01 -14.95 -8.02
CA THR A 39 -0.85 -14.76 -9.47
C THR A 39 0.50 -15.31 -9.96
N PRO A 40 0.66 -15.56 -11.27
CA PRO A 40 1.94 -16.01 -11.83
C PRO A 40 3.13 -15.11 -11.50
N ILE A 41 2.98 -13.77 -11.62
CA ILE A 41 4.03 -12.81 -11.26
C ILE A 41 4.20 -12.77 -9.75
N GLY A 42 3.11 -12.85 -9.00
CA GLY A 42 3.12 -12.86 -7.54
C GLY A 42 3.87 -14.07 -6.94
N GLN A 43 3.89 -15.21 -7.62
CA GLN A 43 4.69 -16.38 -7.19
C GLN A 43 6.19 -16.11 -7.30
N ILE A 44 6.65 -15.42 -8.34
CA ILE A 44 8.05 -14.99 -8.48
C ILE A 44 8.40 -14.00 -7.38
N ILE A 45 7.53 -13.04 -7.10
CA ILE A 45 7.71 -12.08 -6.01
C ILE A 45 7.75 -12.80 -4.65
N ASN A 46 6.90 -13.80 -4.44
CA ASN A 46 6.92 -14.58 -3.20
C ASN A 46 8.28 -15.26 -3.01
N GLN A 47 8.81 -15.92 -4.04
CA GLN A 47 10.14 -16.51 -4.00
C GLN A 47 11.21 -15.46 -3.68
N TYR A 48 11.16 -14.30 -4.33
CA TYR A 48 12.10 -13.20 -4.07
C TYR A 48 12.06 -12.70 -2.62
N LEU A 49 10.88 -12.65 -2.00
CA LEU A 49 10.72 -12.17 -0.62
C LEU A 49 11.15 -13.20 0.43
N THR A 50 10.88 -14.47 0.18
CA THR A 50 11.09 -15.55 1.17
C THR A 50 12.42 -16.27 1.02
N ASP A 51 12.95 -16.38 -0.20
CA ASP A 51 14.24 -17.04 -0.47
C ASP A 51 15.35 -15.99 -0.67
N LYS A 52 16.24 -15.86 0.32
CA LYS A 52 17.35 -14.91 0.28
C LYS A 52 18.41 -15.27 -0.77
N SER A 53 18.45 -16.53 -1.25
CA SER A 53 19.35 -16.97 -2.32
C SER A 53 18.87 -16.56 -3.70
N PHE A 54 17.56 -16.37 -3.87
CA PHE A 54 16.97 -15.88 -5.12
C PHE A 54 17.11 -14.35 -5.19
N SER A 55 17.99 -13.86 -6.05
CA SER A 55 18.26 -12.43 -6.19
C SER A 55 17.81 -11.90 -7.55
N LEU A 56 17.35 -10.67 -7.56
CA LEU A 56 16.99 -9.90 -8.77
C LEU A 56 17.70 -8.55 -8.72
N PRO A 57 18.09 -8.00 -9.87
CA PRO A 57 18.44 -6.59 -9.96
C PRO A 57 17.29 -5.71 -9.44
N ASP A 58 17.61 -4.60 -8.79
CA ASP A 58 16.59 -3.77 -8.12
C ASP A 58 15.54 -3.23 -9.10
N GLN A 59 15.95 -2.86 -10.31
CA GLN A 59 15.04 -2.43 -11.39
C GLN A 59 14.09 -3.56 -11.79
N ALA A 60 14.59 -4.80 -11.95
CA ALA A 60 13.77 -5.94 -12.30
C ALA A 60 12.76 -6.27 -11.18
N ALA A 61 13.18 -6.21 -9.92
CA ALA A 61 12.28 -6.39 -8.78
C ALA A 61 11.18 -5.31 -8.78
N HIS A 62 11.54 -4.03 -8.95
CA HIS A 62 10.56 -2.93 -9.02
C HIS A 62 9.52 -3.15 -10.13
N LEU A 63 9.96 -3.51 -11.34
CA LEU A 63 9.08 -3.77 -12.48
C LEU A 63 8.17 -4.98 -12.25
N LEU A 64 8.65 -6.03 -11.56
CA LEU A 64 7.80 -7.18 -11.19
C LEU A 64 6.70 -6.80 -10.20
N PHE A 65 7.01 -5.98 -9.20
CA PHE A 65 5.97 -5.48 -8.27
C PHE A 65 4.94 -4.61 -8.99
N SER A 66 5.36 -3.79 -9.96
CA SER A 66 4.43 -3.03 -10.80
C SER A 66 3.58 -3.97 -11.67
N ALA A 67 4.20 -4.92 -12.36
CA ALA A 67 3.49 -5.90 -13.21
C ALA A 67 2.43 -6.69 -12.40
N ASN A 68 2.72 -7.05 -11.14
CA ASN A 68 1.74 -7.71 -10.27
C ASN A 68 0.52 -6.81 -9.97
N ARG A 69 0.70 -5.49 -9.84
CA ARG A 69 -0.43 -4.55 -9.74
C ARG A 69 -1.26 -4.51 -11.02
N TRP A 70 -0.60 -4.54 -12.18
CA TRP A 70 -1.26 -4.57 -13.48
C TRP A 70 -2.06 -5.84 -13.76
N GLU A 71 -1.68 -7.00 -13.20
CA GLU A 71 -2.47 -8.23 -13.30
C GLU A 71 -3.90 -8.04 -12.76
N LEU A 72 -4.10 -7.14 -11.79
CA LEU A 72 -5.39 -6.89 -11.15
C LEU A 72 -6.08 -5.58 -11.61
N ALA A 73 -5.44 -4.75 -12.43
CA ALA A 73 -5.94 -3.42 -12.79
C ALA A 73 -7.33 -3.43 -13.44
N SER A 74 -7.59 -4.36 -14.36
CA SER A 74 -8.89 -4.51 -15.02
C SER A 74 -9.96 -4.94 -14.02
N LYS A 75 -9.67 -5.92 -13.16
CA LYS A 75 -10.60 -6.37 -12.11
C LYS A 75 -10.94 -5.24 -11.14
N LEU A 76 -9.95 -4.46 -10.70
CA LEU A 76 -10.16 -3.30 -9.84
C LEU A 76 -11.10 -2.28 -10.47
N THR A 77 -10.83 -1.93 -11.73
CA THR A 77 -11.67 -0.97 -12.49
C THR A 77 -13.12 -1.47 -12.62
N GLU A 78 -13.32 -2.76 -12.93
CA GLU A 78 -14.64 -3.37 -13.05
C GLU A 78 -15.39 -3.36 -11.71
N LEU A 79 -14.76 -3.74 -10.60
CA LEU A 79 -15.34 -3.69 -9.26
C LEU A 79 -15.82 -2.27 -8.94
N LEU A 80 -14.96 -1.27 -9.12
CA LEU A 80 -15.32 0.13 -8.84
C LEU A 80 -16.49 0.59 -9.70
N ARG A 81 -16.47 0.33 -11.00
CA ARG A 81 -17.55 0.71 -11.93
C ARG A 81 -18.88 0.01 -11.63
N SER A 82 -18.83 -1.20 -11.10
CA SER A 82 -20.04 -1.92 -10.68
C SER A 82 -20.63 -1.43 -9.34
N GLY A 83 -20.01 -0.43 -8.70
CA GLY A 83 -20.44 0.11 -7.40
C GLY A 83 -19.86 -0.64 -6.20
N LYS A 84 -18.94 -1.60 -6.41
CA LYS A 84 -18.30 -2.33 -5.32
C LYS A 84 -17.14 -1.53 -4.74
N ASN A 85 -17.16 -1.30 -3.43
CA ASN A 85 -16.04 -0.70 -2.71
C ASN A 85 -14.83 -1.65 -2.69
N VAL A 86 -13.64 -1.08 -2.71
CA VAL A 86 -12.37 -1.82 -2.63
C VAL A 86 -11.50 -1.23 -1.52
N VAL A 87 -10.96 -2.09 -0.67
CA VAL A 87 -9.91 -1.76 0.29
C VAL A 87 -8.62 -2.45 -0.16
N MET A 88 -7.55 -1.71 -0.30
CA MET A 88 -6.23 -2.26 -0.67
C MET A 88 -5.24 -2.21 0.49
N ASP A 89 -4.51 -3.31 0.71
CA ASP A 89 -3.34 -3.39 1.59
C ASP A 89 -2.09 -3.33 0.72
N ARG A 90 -1.39 -2.19 0.72
CA ARG A 90 -0.27 -1.79 -0.15
C ARG A 90 -0.68 -1.53 -1.60
N TYR A 91 0.10 -0.65 -2.25
CA TYR A 91 -0.04 -0.34 -3.68
C TYR A 91 1.24 0.32 -4.22
N ILE A 92 1.09 1.35 -5.08
CA ILE A 92 2.22 1.98 -5.78
C ILE A 92 3.20 2.65 -4.81
N TYR A 93 2.71 3.29 -3.73
CA TYR A 93 3.58 3.99 -2.79
C TYR A 93 4.54 3.05 -2.07
N SER A 94 4.09 1.83 -1.71
CA SER A 94 4.99 0.76 -1.24
C SER A 94 6.05 0.44 -2.28
N GLY A 95 5.68 0.25 -3.55
CA GLY A 95 6.63 -0.04 -4.63
C GLY A 95 7.72 1.01 -4.76
N ILE A 96 7.34 2.29 -4.72
CA ILE A 96 8.26 3.42 -4.81
C ILE A 96 9.12 3.53 -3.55
N ALA A 97 8.52 3.54 -2.36
CA ALA A 97 9.23 3.74 -1.09
C ALA A 97 10.28 2.65 -0.84
N TYR A 98 9.94 1.38 -1.08
CA TYR A 98 10.87 0.25 -0.89
C TYR A 98 11.99 0.27 -1.94
N SER A 99 11.72 0.70 -3.16
CA SER A 99 12.75 0.84 -4.19
C SER A 99 13.70 1.99 -3.89
N LEU A 100 13.20 3.15 -3.49
CA LEU A 100 14.02 4.28 -3.04
C LEU A 100 14.90 3.92 -1.84
N ALA A 101 14.38 3.13 -0.90
CA ALA A 101 15.12 2.74 0.31
C ALA A 101 16.29 1.81 0.03
N LYS A 102 16.26 1.04 -1.04
CA LYS A 102 17.35 0.13 -1.43
C LYS A 102 18.61 0.85 -1.91
N LYS A 103 18.47 1.98 -2.52
CA LYS A 103 19.49 2.84 -3.15
C LYS A 103 20.88 2.28 -3.43
N GLY A 104 21.09 1.90 -4.71
CA GLY A 104 22.32 2.30 -5.38
C GLY A 104 22.00 3.48 -6.29
N ALA A 105 22.96 4.32 -6.65
CA ALA A 105 22.84 5.59 -7.37
C ALA A 105 22.14 5.55 -8.76
N GLU A 106 21.60 4.43 -9.19
CA GLU A 106 21.09 4.15 -10.53
C GLU A 106 19.57 4.09 -10.66
N MET A 107 18.80 4.12 -9.54
CA MET A 107 17.33 4.19 -9.56
C MET A 107 16.86 5.58 -9.12
N ASP A 108 17.38 6.60 -9.76
CA ASP A 108 17.48 7.93 -9.16
C ASP A 108 16.33 8.88 -9.42
N SER A 109 15.36 8.55 -10.25
CA SER A 109 14.24 9.45 -10.42
C SER A 109 12.94 8.84 -9.92
N TYR A 110 12.21 9.61 -9.13
CA TYR A 110 10.83 9.33 -8.78
C TYR A 110 10.01 9.01 -10.05
N ASP A 111 10.23 9.73 -11.15
CA ASP A 111 9.56 9.50 -12.43
C ASP A 111 9.78 8.11 -13.00
N TRP A 112 11.00 7.57 -12.89
CA TRP A 112 11.28 6.22 -13.36
C TRP A 112 10.56 5.17 -12.50
N LEU A 113 10.54 5.35 -11.19
CA LEU A 113 9.86 4.44 -10.27
C LEU A 113 8.33 4.54 -10.38
N TYR A 114 7.83 5.73 -10.64
CA TYR A 114 6.40 5.98 -10.80
C TYR A 114 5.88 5.58 -12.19
N GLY A 115 6.70 5.75 -13.22
CA GLY A 115 6.31 5.56 -14.62
C GLY A 115 5.61 4.23 -14.92
N PRO A 116 6.09 3.06 -14.45
CA PRO A 116 5.44 1.77 -14.69
C PRO A 116 4.01 1.64 -14.14
N ASP A 117 3.63 2.48 -13.18
CA ASP A 117 2.32 2.45 -12.53
C ASP A 117 1.34 3.50 -13.07
N ARG A 118 1.76 4.33 -14.02
CA ARG A 118 0.87 5.29 -14.70
C ARG A 118 -0.24 4.55 -15.43
N GLY A 119 -1.47 4.99 -15.23
CA GLY A 119 -2.67 4.34 -15.77
C GLY A 119 -3.33 3.34 -14.82
N LEU A 120 -2.74 3.01 -13.68
CA LEU A 120 -3.41 2.25 -12.63
C LEU A 120 -4.48 3.10 -11.93
N PRO A 121 -5.59 2.50 -11.43
CA PRO A 121 -6.61 3.22 -10.67
C PRO A 121 -6.02 3.96 -9.47
N LYS A 122 -6.34 5.26 -9.34
CA LYS A 122 -5.89 6.10 -8.23
C LYS A 122 -6.83 5.94 -7.05
N PRO A 123 -6.33 5.70 -5.81
CA PRO A 123 -7.16 5.66 -4.62
C PRO A 123 -7.89 6.98 -4.35
N ASP A 124 -9.13 6.89 -3.87
CA ASP A 124 -9.88 8.03 -3.37
C ASP A 124 -9.35 8.53 -2.03
N LEU A 125 -8.78 7.60 -1.25
CA LEU A 125 -8.09 7.89 0.01
C LEU A 125 -6.95 6.91 0.22
N THR A 126 -5.78 7.46 0.55
CA THR A 126 -4.62 6.72 1.04
C THR A 126 -4.45 6.97 2.53
N LEU A 127 -4.57 5.93 3.33
CA LEU A 127 -4.34 5.92 4.78
C LEU A 127 -2.93 5.40 5.05
N PHE A 128 -2.00 6.28 5.40
CA PHE A 128 -0.64 5.86 5.77
C PHE A 128 -0.53 5.68 7.27
N LEU A 129 -0.35 4.44 7.72
CA LEU A 129 -0.14 4.09 9.13
C LEU A 129 1.32 4.33 9.51
N THR A 130 1.58 5.38 10.29
CA THR A 130 2.90 5.63 10.84
C THR A 130 3.01 5.06 12.26
N ILE A 131 4.14 4.43 12.54
CA ILE A 131 4.45 3.76 13.81
C ILE A 131 5.92 4.00 14.16
N SER A 132 6.28 3.99 15.45
CA SER A 132 7.67 4.05 15.87
C SER A 132 8.42 2.77 15.51
N LEU A 133 9.72 2.89 15.29
CA LEU A 133 10.56 1.70 15.01
C LEU A 133 10.73 0.84 16.26
N GLU A 134 10.65 1.43 17.44
CA GLU A 134 10.69 0.74 18.71
C GLU A 134 9.50 -0.21 18.86
N GLU A 135 8.28 0.29 18.67
CA GLU A 135 7.08 -0.54 18.72
C GLU A 135 7.07 -1.60 17.60
N LEU A 136 7.52 -1.22 16.40
CA LEU A 136 7.60 -2.13 15.27
C LEU A 136 8.48 -3.35 15.58
N SER A 137 9.66 -3.14 16.19
CA SER A 137 10.61 -4.20 16.53
C SER A 137 10.08 -5.20 17.57
N ASN A 138 9.14 -4.74 18.41
CA ASN A 138 8.53 -5.57 19.45
C ASN A 138 7.37 -6.44 18.92
N ARG A 139 6.93 -6.24 17.66
CA ARG A 139 5.83 -7.02 17.10
C ARG A 139 6.26 -8.42 16.70
N LYS A 140 5.43 -9.41 17.04
CA LYS A 140 5.69 -10.84 16.79
C LYS A 140 5.96 -11.13 15.31
N GLY A 141 6.99 -11.96 15.03
CA GLY A 141 7.35 -12.38 13.68
C GLY A 141 8.16 -11.36 12.88
N TYR A 142 8.65 -10.28 13.49
CA TYR A 142 9.49 -9.30 12.83
C TYR A 142 10.86 -9.91 12.44
N GLY A 143 11.31 -9.70 11.18
CA GLY A 143 12.62 -10.14 10.69
C GLY A 143 12.59 -11.43 9.86
N GLU A 144 11.44 -12.00 9.58
CA GLU A 144 11.29 -13.24 8.80
C GLU A 144 11.50 -13.03 7.30
N GLU A 145 10.99 -11.94 6.73
CA GLU A 145 11.12 -11.63 5.30
C GLU A 145 12.32 -10.71 5.00
N ARG A 146 12.68 -10.62 3.71
CA ARG A 146 13.86 -9.91 3.17
C ARG A 146 14.00 -8.48 3.68
N TYR A 147 12.89 -7.75 3.78
CA TYR A 147 12.87 -6.31 4.08
C TYR A 147 12.61 -5.98 5.55
N GLU A 148 12.34 -6.96 6.39
CA GLU A 148 12.03 -6.76 7.81
C GLU A 148 13.30 -6.58 8.65
N GLN A 149 14.10 -5.55 8.33
CA GLN A 149 15.28 -5.11 9.08
C GLN A 149 15.09 -3.66 9.53
N ILE A 150 15.34 -3.35 10.79
CA ILE A 150 15.06 -2.02 11.40
C ILE A 150 15.70 -0.88 10.60
N GLU A 151 16.97 -0.99 10.26
CA GLU A 151 17.69 0.06 9.50
C GLU A 151 17.10 0.26 8.10
N PHE A 152 16.63 -0.82 7.47
CA PHE A 152 15.96 -0.72 6.19
C PHE A 152 14.57 -0.10 6.34
N GLN A 153 13.77 -0.54 7.32
CA GLN A 153 12.43 0.02 7.59
C GLN A 153 12.49 1.50 7.98
N LYS A 154 13.56 1.95 8.63
CA LYS A 154 13.82 3.37 8.90
C LYS A 154 13.94 4.18 7.60
N LYS A 155 14.70 3.65 6.62
CA LYS A 155 14.82 4.27 5.29
C LYS A 155 13.49 4.28 4.55
N VAL A 156 12.76 3.16 4.58
CA VAL A 156 11.43 3.04 3.94
C VAL A 156 10.45 4.06 4.54
N LYS A 157 10.43 4.23 5.86
CA LYS A 157 9.60 5.25 6.54
C LYS A 157 9.91 6.65 6.03
N ALA A 158 11.19 7.01 5.95
CA ALA A 158 11.61 8.30 5.43
C ALA A 158 11.18 8.50 3.96
N CYS A 159 11.30 7.45 3.13
CA CYS A 159 10.85 7.49 1.74
C CYS A 159 9.34 7.70 1.65
N PHE A 160 8.52 6.99 2.44
CA PHE A 160 7.07 7.22 2.46
C PHE A 160 6.72 8.66 2.79
N LEU A 161 7.33 9.23 3.84
CA LEU A 161 7.07 10.61 4.26
C LEU A 161 7.52 11.66 3.23
N ASN A 162 8.46 11.32 2.36
CA ASN A 162 8.89 12.20 1.26
C ASN A 162 7.97 12.12 0.03
N ILE A 163 7.35 10.97 -0.23
CA ILE A 163 6.51 10.79 -1.43
C ILE A 163 5.02 11.04 -1.16
N LEU A 164 4.58 10.94 0.09
CA LEU A 164 3.19 11.21 0.48
C LEU A 164 3.05 12.67 0.87
N ASP A 165 2.39 13.44 0.00
CA ASP A 165 2.10 14.86 0.27
C ASP A 165 0.94 14.97 1.25
N SER A 166 1.20 15.38 2.49
CA SER A 166 0.18 15.58 3.52
C SER A 166 -0.78 16.73 3.21
N SER A 167 -0.48 17.57 2.22
CA SER A 167 -1.40 18.62 1.74
C SER A 167 -2.42 18.11 0.72
N ASP A 168 -2.18 16.92 0.13
CA ASP A 168 -3.16 16.26 -0.75
C ASP A 168 -4.35 15.76 0.09
N PRO A 169 -5.59 16.22 -0.16
CA PRO A 169 -6.77 15.81 0.58
C PRO A 169 -7.09 14.31 0.47
N SER A 170 -6.54 13.62 -0.54
CA SER A 170 -6.67 12.17 -0.71
C SER A 170 -5.65 11.36 0.12
N ILE A 171 -4.77 12.01 0.88
CA ILE A 171 -3.76 11.36 1.72
C ILE A 171 -4.01 11.72 3.19
N ALA A 172 -4.04 10.71 4.07
CA ALA A 172 -4.11 10.88 5.51
C ALA A 172 -2.97 10.10 6.18
N ILE A 173 -2.10 10.81 6.89
CA ILE A 173 -1.05 10.21 7.71
C ILE A 173 -1.62 10.00 9.12
N VAL A 174 -1.72 8.75 9.56
CA VAL A 174 -2.35 8.37 10.82
C VAL A 174 -1.32 7.73 11.74
N ASP A 175 -1.04 8.40 12.84
CA ASP A 175 -0.18 7.85 13.89
C ASP A 175 -0.93 6.78 14.68
N VAL A 176 -0.38 5.56 14.68
CA VAL A 176 -0.94 4.37 15.33
C VAL A 176 -0.05 3.84 16.45
N ASP A 177 0.98 4.59 16.83
CA ASP A 177 1.94 4.19 17.87
C ASP A 177 1.24 3.97 19.22
N GLY A 178 1.48 2.84 19.86
CA GLY A 178 0.90 2.50 21.16
C GLY A 178 -0.63 2.31 21.19
N LEU A 179 -1.32 2.36 20.05
CA LEU A 179 -2.78 2.29 20.02
C LEU A 179 -3.28 0.86 19.86
N PRO A 180 -4.34 0.46 20.59
CA PRO A 180 -5.05 -0.78 20.36
C PRO A 180 -5.83 -0.74 19.05
N ILE A 181 -6.16 -1.93 18.53
CA ILE A 181 -6.78 -2.13 17.21
C ILE A 181 -8.04 -1.29 17.01
N ASP A 182 -8.92 -1.24 18.01
CA ASP A 182 -10.20 -0.52 17.97
C ASP A 182 -10.01 1.00 17.87
N GLN A 183 -9.03 1.56 18.55
CA GLN A 183 -8.70 2.98 18.46
C GLN A 183 -8.08 3.33 17.11
N VAL A 184 -7.22 2.46 16.56
CA VAL A 184 -6.71 2.63 15.20
C VAL A 184 -7.89 2.61 14.21
N THR A 185 -8.78 1.61 14.32
CA THR A 185 -9.99 1.53 13.47
C THR A 185 -10.82 2.81 13.54
N THR A 186 -11.02 3.36 14.74
CA THR A 186 -11.79 4.60 14.94
C THR A 186 -11.14 5.78 14.24
N LYS A 187 -9.81 5.93 14.33
CA LYS A 187 -9.08 7.01 13.62
C LYS A 187 -9.20 6.86 12.10
N LEU A 188 -9.01 5.65 11.57
CA LEU A 188 -9.09 5.41 10.12
C LEU A 188 -10.50 5.64 9.61
N TRP A 189 -11.51 5.20 10.36
CA TRP A 189 -12.91 5.39 10.02
C TRP A 189 -13.29 6.88 9.98
N ALA A 190 -12.80 7.66 10.93
CA ALA A 190 -13.02 9.11 10.95
C ALA A 190 -12.47 9.82 9.70
N GLU A 191 -11.32 9.36 9.16
CA GLU A 191 -10.78 9.91 7.90
C GLU A 191 -11.63 9.55 6.67
N ILE A 192 -12.27 8.37 6.69
CA ILE A 192 -13.22 7.94 5.64
C ILE A 192 -14.52 8.76 5.71
N GLU A 193 -15.09 8.92 6.91
CA GLU A 193 -16.32 9.71 7.14
C GLU A 193 -16.11 11.18 6.79
N LYS A 194 -15.00 11.78 7.20
CA LYS A 194 -14.66 13.18 6.91
C LYS A 194 -14.68 13.49 5.41
N ARG A 195 -14.46 12.50 4.55
CA ARG A 195 -14.46 12.62 3.08
C ARG A 195 -15.70 12.03 2.42
N ASP A 196 -16.67 11.58 3.20
CA ASP A 196 -17.90 10.93 2.73
C ASP A 196 -17.66 9.68 1.86
N LEU A 197 -16.56 8.98 2.09
CA LEU A 197 -16.13 7.83 1.27
C LEU A 197 -16.77 6.49 1.70
N HIS A 198 -17.65 6.50 2.68
CA HIS A 198 -18.51 5.38 3.05
C HIS A 198 -19.77 5.28 2.18
N ASN A 199 -20.04 6.31 1.36
CA ASN A 199 -21.13 6.37 0.41
C ASN A 199 -20.62 6.21 -1.04
N PRO A 200 -21.48 5.77 -1.99
CA PRO A 200 -21.12 5.70 -3.40
C PRO A 200 -20.72 7.04 -3.97
N ILE A 201 -19.69 7.06 -4.81
CA ILE A 201 -19.13 8.28 -5.39
C ILE A 201 -19.76 8.57 -6.77
N ASP A 202 -20.19 9.83 -6.99
CA ASP A 202 -20.72 10.28 -8.26
C ASP A 202 -19.61 10.97 -9.10
N ARG A 203 -18.54 10.26 -9.36
CA ARG A 203 -17.45 10.64 -10.28
C ARG A 203 -16.80 9.41 -10.87
N GLU A 204 -16.13 9.58 -12.01
CA GLU A 204 -15.41 8.51 -12.69
C GLU A 204 -14.21 8.02 -11.86
N VAL A 205 -13.74 6.82 -12.20
CA VAL A 205 -12.48 6.28 -11.65
C VAL A 205 -11.34 7.17 -12.15
N GLU A 206 -10.55 7.71 -11.24
CA GLU A 206 -9.32 8.42 -11.57
C GLU A 206 -8.16 7.43 -11.72
N TYR A 207 -7.17 7.83 -12.52
CA TYR A 207 -5.97 7.04 -12.77
C TYR A 207 -4.72 7.86 -12.49
N PHE A 208 -3.65 7.20 -12.11
CA PHE A 208 -2.34 7.85 -12.01
C PHE A 208 -1.87 8.32 -13.40
N VAL A 209 -1.36 9.55 -13.50
CA VAL A 209 -0.94 10.21 -14.75
C VAL A 209 0.56 10.46 -14.78
#